data_3fc59243f36e99c3e836b059c8c77ff1
#
_entry.id   3fc59243f36e99c3e836b059c8c77ff1
#
_cell.length_a   1.000
_cell.length_b   1.000
_cell.length_c   1.000
_cell.angle_alpha   90.00
_cell.angle_beta   90.00
_cell.angle_gamma   90.00
#
_symmetry.space_group_name_H-M   'P 1'
#
loop_
_entity.id
_entity.type
_entity.pdbx_description
1 polymer ?
#
loop_
_entity_poly.entity_id
_entity_poly.type
_entity_poly.pdbx_seq_one_letter_code
_entity_poly.pdbx_strand_id
1 'polypeptide(L)'
;KQTIVALVENPSLYEDTSSAKGIDKAEYKKRFLGSYMMKNRVQVYIDRSSHECMKRFLSIAAPDTSMAGYVSRIIKDHIAENATTINKIFEDSKTKLF
;
A
#
# COMPACT_ATOMS: atom_id res chain seq x y z
N LYS A 1 -10.73 -14.95 -6.47
CA LYS A 1 -10.72 -14.20 -7.59
C LYS A 1 -11.81 -13.24 -7.64
N GLN A 2 -12.99 -13.66 -7.46
CA GLN A 2 -14.11 -12.78 -7.49
C GLN A 2 -13.90 -11.69 -6.47
N THR A 3 -13.35 -12.05 -5.34
CA THR A 3 -13.11 -11.07 -4.30
C THR A 3 -12.18 -9.98 -4.74
N ILE A 4 -11.15 -10.35 -5.47
CA ILE A 4 -10.18 -9.38 -5.94
C ILE A 4 -10.81 -8.45 -6.95
N VAL A 5 -11.61 -8.99 -7.83
CA VAL A 5 -12.26 -8.18 -8.83
C VAL A 5 -13.22 -7.20 -8.16
N ALA A 6 -13.96 -7.69 -7.18
CA ALA A 6 -14.90 -6.84 -6.48
C ALA A 6 -14.19 -5.70 -5.76
N LEU A 7 -13.04 -5.99 -5.18
CA LEU A 7 -12.31 -4.96 -4.49
C LEU A 7 -11.91 -3.85 -5.43
N VAL A 8 -11.46 -4.18 -6.61
CA VAL A 8 -11.01 -3.20 -7.56
C VAL A 8 -12.15 -2.49 -8.26
N GLU A 9 -13.15 -3.21 -8.65
CA GLU A 9 -14.23 -2.63 -9.43
C GLU A 9 -15.40 -2.11 -8.61
N ASN A 10 -15.55 -2.61 -7.41
CA ASN A 10 -16.68 -2.20 -6.58
C ASN A 10 -16.26 -2.12 -5.13
N PRO A 11 -15.53 -1.10 -4.76
CA PRO A 11 -15.03 -0.93 -3.42
C PRO A 11 -16.10 -0.92 -2.35
N SER A 12 -17.32 -0.65 -2.73
CA SER A 12 -18.39 -0.60 -1.76
C SER A 12 -18.61 -1.94 -1.09
N LEU A 13 -18.04 -3.00 -1.66
CA LEU A 13 -18.17 -4.29 -1.03
C LEU A 13 -17.36 -4.34 0.25
N TYR A 14 -16.56 -3.36 0.46
CA TYR A 14 -15.78 -3.31 1.64
C TYR A 14 -16.34 -2.27 2.48
N GLU A 15 -17.58 -2.13 2.41
CA GLU A 15 -18.12 -1.05 3.01
C GLU A 15 -17.97 -0.71 4.32
N ASP A 16 -17.86 -1.55 5.10
CA ASP A 16 -17.60 -1.18 6.41
C ASP A 16 -16.62 -0.06 6.36
N THR A 17 -15.97 0.07 5.25
CA THR A 17 -14.96 1.05 5.14
C THR A 17 -15.60 2.32 4.74
N SER A 18 -16.87 2.35 4.77
CA SER A 18 -17.53 3.56 4.39
C SER A 18 -16.96 4.74 5.13
N SER A 19 -16.53 4.53 6.35
CA SER A 19 -16.03 5.64 7.09
C SER A 19 -14.63 5.95 6.66
N ALA A 20 -13.94 4.98 6.14
CA ALA A 20 -12.58 5.19 5.71
C ALA A 20 -12.57 5.51 4.26
N LYS A 21 -12.86 6.71 3.92
CA LYS A 21 -12.91 7.05 2.59
C LYS A 21 -11.66 7.09 1.88
N GLY A 22 -10.59 7.15 2.48
CA GLY A 22 -9.35 7.27 1.79
C GLY A 22 -9.16 8.66 1.24
N ILE A 23 -8.10 8.86 0.52
CA ILE A 23 -7.80 10.15 -0.07
C ILE A 23 -8.41 10.22 -1.44
N ASP A 24 -8.49 11.39 -2.00
CA ASP A 24 -9.13 11.52 -3.30
C ASP A 24 -8.24 11.00 -4.41
N LYS A 25 -8.79 10.94 -5.59
CA LYS A 25 -8.14 10.37 -6.75
C LYS A 25 -6.82 11.06 -7.09
N ALA A 26 -6.83 12.36 -7.10
CA ALA A 26 -5.63 13.11 -7.47
C ALA A 26 -4.52 12.90 -6.46
N GLU A 27 -4.87 12.89 -5.19
CA GLU A 27 -3.89 12.72 -4.15
C GLU A 27 -3.31 11.31 -4.20
N TYR A 28 -4.14 10.32 -4.47
CA TYR A 28 -3.67 8.94 -4.55
C TYR A 28 -2.68 8.77 -5.70
N LYS A 29 -3.00 9.33 -6.85
CA LYS A 29 -2.11 9.24 -8.01
C LYS A 29 -0.77 9.88 -7.70
N LYS A 30 -0.79 11.01 -7.06
CA LYS A 30 0.43 11.72 -6.75
C LYS A 30 1.29 10.95 -5.76
N ARG A 31 0.69 10.36 -4.76
CA ARG A 31 1.44 9.68 -3.71
C ARG A 31 1.91 8.29 -4.11
N PHE A 32 1.16 7.57 -4.88
CA PHE A 32 1.45 6.16 -5.11
C PHE A 32 1.68 5.73 -6.53
N LEU A 33 1.22 6.48 -7.50
CA LEU A 33 1.28 6.02 -8.88
C LEU A 33 2.33 6.71 -9.75
N GLY A 34 3.17 7.51 -9.17
CA GLY A 34 4.23 8.16 -9.94
C GLY A 34 5.42 7.25 -10.09
N SER A 35 6.40 7.67 -10.82
CA SER A 35 7.62 6.92 -10.98
C SER A 35 8.36 6.85 -9.66
N TYR A 36 9.11 5.81 -9.47
CA TYR A 36 9.86 5.65 -8.24
C TYR A 36 11.17 4.96 -8.56
N MET A 37 12.26 5.64 -8.31
CA MET A 37 13.58 5.09 -8.57
C MET A 37 14.04 4.26 -7.40
N MET A 38 14.39 3.03 -7.65
CA MET A 38 14.88 2.15 -6.62
C MET A 38 16.34 1.84 -6.87
N LYS A 39 17.17 2.12 -5.92
CA LYS A 39 18.61 1.89 -6.09
C LYS A 39 19.01 0.51 -5.62
N ASN A 40 18.64 0.16 -4.42
CA ASN A 40 18.98 -1.15 -3.87
C ASN A 40 17.68 -1.89 -3.67
N ARG A 41 17.63 -3.12 -4.10
CA ARG A 41 16.40 -3.88 -4.03
C ARG A 41 16.57 -5.13 -3.21
N VAL A 42 15.57 -5.49 -2.45
CA VAL A 42 15.54 -6.74 -1.73
C VAL A 42 14.25 -7.45 -2.06
N GLN A 43 14.21 -8.74 -1.88
CA GLN A 43 13.01 -9.50 -2.15
C GLN A 43 12.16 -9.60 -0.90
N VAL A 44 10.86 -9.54 -1.10
CA VAL A 44 9.90 -9.70 -0.04
C VAL A 44 8.74 -10.50 -0.59
N TYR A 45 8.25 -11.45 0.19
CA TYR A 45 7.12 -12.25 -0.24
C TYR A 45 5.85 -11.67 0.37
N ILE A 46 4.86 -11.47 -0.44
CA ILE A 46 3.60 -10.94 0.04
C ILE A 46 2.49 -11.91 -0.28
N ASP A 47 1.37 -11.70 0.34
CA ASP A 47 0.20 -12.52 0.12
C ASP A 47 -0.20 -12.53 -1.35
N ARG A 48 -0.49 -13.70 -1.89
CA ARG A 48 -0.82 -13.82 -3.30
C ARG A 48 -2.05 -12.99 -3.69
N SER A 49 -3.07 -13.00 -2.86
CA SER A 49 -4.27 -12.28 -3.22
C SER A 49 -4.02 -10.76 -3.25
N SER A 50 -3.17 -10.28 -2.36
CA SER A 50 -2.81 -8.87 -2.39
C SER A 50 -2.01 -8.53 -3.63
N HIS A 51 -1.10 -9.42 -3.99
CA HIS A 51 -0.29 -9.22 -5.17
C HIS A 51 -1.16 -9.17 -6.43
N GLU A 52 -2.08 -10.09 -6.55
CA GLU A 52 -2.93 -10.13 -7.73
C GLU A 52 -3.86 -8.93 -7.80
N CYS A 53 -4.35 -8.49 -6.67
CA CYS A 53 -5.22 -7.33 -6.63
C CYS A 53 -4.45 -6.09 -7.11
N MET A 54 -3.24 -5.89 -6.61
CA MET A 54 -2.43 -4.76 -7.01
C MET A 54 -2.05 -4.84 -8.48
N LYS A 55 -1.72 -6.03 -8.94
CA LYS A 55 -1.33 -6.22 -10.32
C LYS A 55 -2.48 -5.85 -11.24
N ARG A 56 -3.68 -6.29 -10.92
CA ARG A 56 -4.83 -5.98 -11.72
C ARG A 56 -5.11 -4.48 -11.70
N PHE A 57 -5.04 -3.89 -10.55
CA PHE A 57 -5.28 -2.46 -10.41
C PHE A 57 -4.30 -1.65 -11.27
N LEU A 58 -3.01 -1.96 -11.16
CA LEU A 58 -2.01 -1.21 -11.88
C LEU A 58 -2.13 -1.40 -13.38
N SER A 59 -2.47 -2.59 -13.80
CA SER A 59 -2.55 -2.85 -15.24
C SER A 59 -3.63 -2.00 -15.89
N ILE A 60 -4.63 -1.61 -15.14
CA ILE A 60 -5.71 -0.80 -15.68
C ILE A 60 -5.51 0.67 -15.39
N ALA A 61 -5.18 0.99 -14.16
CA ALA A 61 -5.12 2.39 -13.73
C ALA A 61 -3.79 3.07 -14.03
N ALA A 62 -2.72 2.35 -14.01
CA ALA A 62 -1.40 2.94 -14.19
C ALA A 62 -0.42 1.94 -14.75
N PRO A 63 -0.60 1.56 -16.01
CA PRO A 63 0.22 0.50 -16.62
C PRO A 63 1.71 0.79 -16.64
N ASP A 64 2.09 2.05 -16.51
CA ASP A 64 3.51 2.39 -16.52
C ASP A 64 4.13 2.37 -15.14
N THR A 65 3.35 2.10 -14.10
CA THR A 65 3.87 2.07 -12.75
C THR A 65 4.26 0.64 -12.40
N SER A 66 5.48 0.44 -11.94
CA SER A 66 5.90 -0.92 -11.61
C SER A 66 5.31 -1.35 -10.27
N MET A 67 5.11 -2.64 -10.12
CA MET A 67 4.61 -3.19 -8.88
C MET A 67 5.57 -2.88 -7.73
N ALA A 68 6.86 -3.05 -7.98
CA ALA A 68 7.84 -2.79 -6.95
C ALA A 68 7.84 -1.34 -6.50
N GLY A 69 7.70 -0.44 -7.45
CA GLY A 69 7.65 0.98 -7.12
C GLY A 69 6.39 1.33 -6.35
N TYR A 70 5.28 0.76 -6.74
CA TYR A 70 4.01 1.00 -6.09
C TYR A 70 4.08 0.54 -4.63
N VAL A 71 4.53 -0.68 -4.42
CA VAL A 71 4.62 -1.24 -3.08
C VAL A 71 5.61 -0.43 -2.22
N SER A 72 6.72 -0.03 -2.80
CA SER A 72 7.70 0.76 -2.08
C SER A 72 7.14 2.09 -1.64
N ARG A 73 6.36 2.71 -2.51
CA ARG A 73 5.75 3.99 -2.15
C ARG A 73 4.71 3.82 -1.04
N ILE A 74 3.96 2.74 -1.07
CA ILE A 74 2.99 2.46 -0.03
C ILE A 74 3.71 2.29 1.31
N ILE A 75 4.78 1.53 1.32
CA ILE A 75 5.52 1.29 2.54
C ILE A 75 6.11 2.57 3.09
N LYS A 76 6.72 3.36 2.22
CA LYS A 76 7.30 4.61 2.68
C LYS A 76 6.26 5.54 3.22
N ASP A 77 5.12 5.61 2.57
CA ASP A 77 4.04 6.46 3.00
C ASP A 77 3.51 5.99 4.35
N HIS A 78 3.35 4.69 4.51
CA HIS A 78 2.87 4.12 5.76
C HIS A 78 3.81 4.47 6.91
N ILE A 79 5.10 4.29 6.68
CA ILE A 79 6.09 4.59 7.70
C ILE A 79 6.08 6.07 8.05
N ALA A 80 6.00 6.91 7.05
CA ALA A 80 6.01 8.35 7.30
C ALA A 80 4.79 8.79 8.08
N GLU A 81 3.64 8.26 7.73
CA GLU A 81 2.43 8.64 8.41
C GLU A 81 2.34 8.12 9.83
N ASN A 82 3.01 7.05 10.11
CA ASN A 82 2.93 6.42 11.42
C ASN A 82 4.26 6.43 12.18
N ALA A 83 5.18 7.28 11.76
CA ALA A 83 6.53 7.28 12.32
C ALA A 83 6.55 7.43 13.84
N THR A 84 5.75 8.32 14.36
CA THR A 84 5.73 8.54 15.79
C THR A 84 5.25 7.30 16.54
N THR A 85 4.20 6.70 16.05
CA THR A 85 3.67 5.51 16.66
C THR A 85 4.64 4.34 16.58
N ILE A 86 5.25 4.18 15.41
CA ILE A 86 6.20 3.09 15.20
C ILE A 86 7.38 3.25 16.15
N ASN A 87 7.90 4.45 16.25
CA ASN A 87 9.02 4.71 17.13
C ASN A 87 8.66 4.46 18.59
N LYS A 88 7.46 4.82 18.97
CA LYS A 88 7.03 4.61 20.33
C LYS A 88 6.95 3.12 20.66
N ILE A 89 6.40 2.34 19.77
CA ILE A 89 6.31 0.90 19.96
C ILE A 89 7.72 0.30 20.02
N PHE A 90 8.60 0.78 19.17
CA PHE A 90 9.96 0.27 19.12
C PHE A 90 10.68 0.55 20.45
N GLU A 91 10.54 1.76 20.95
CA GLU A 91 11.17 2.13 22.22
C GLU A 91 10.58 1.32 23.38
N ASP A 92 9.27 1.13 23.38
CA ASP A 92 8.63 0.35 24.42
C ASP A 92 9.11 -1.09 24.38
N SER A 93 9.29 -1.63 23.19
CA SER A 93 9.74 -3.01 23.04
C SER A 93 11.17 -3.18 23.54
N LYS A 94 12.01 -2.20 23.25
CA LYS A 94 13.38 -2.23 23.72
C LYS A 94 13.42 -2.20 25.24
N THR A 95 12.57 -1.38 25.83
CA THR A 95 12.54 -1.25 27.26
C THR A 95 12.09 -2.56 27.89
N LYS A 96 11.13 -3.21 27.25
CA LYS A 96 10.63 -4.45 27.80
C LYS A 96 11.62 -5.59 27.78
N LEU A 97 12.59 -5.53 26.94
CA LEU A 97 13.55 -6.60 26.88
C LEU A 97 14.41 -6.66 28.13
N PHE A 98 14.47 -5.63 28.83
CA PHE A 98 15.24 -5.55 30.05
C PHE A 98 14.42 -5.19 31.26
#